data_b496892a4ce98e22b6a08bc7561b6264
#
_entry.id   b496892a4ce98e22b6a08bc7561b6264
#
_cell.length_a   1.000
_cell.length_b   1.000
_cell.length_c   1.000
_cell.angle_alpha   90.00
_cell.angle_beta   90.00
_cell.angle_gamma   90.00
#
_symmetry.space_group_name_H-M   'P 1'
#
loop_
_entity.id
_entity.type
_entity.pdbx_description
1 polymer ?
#
loop_
_entity_poly.entity_id
_entity_poly.type
_entity_poly.pdbx_seq_one_letter_code
_entity_poly.pdbx_strand_id
1 'polypeptide(L)'
;MTIDRRHFVAGALAAPAILSAGAARAATTIKISHQFPGGTIDQGDFRDRLCRKFAAEIGKRSNGDINVEVYANSSLMKTNAQFSAMRKGALDASLFPLPYAGGEAPEANIGLMPSLVSSYDQGLGWKNKPVGKELANYLADKGVVILTWVWQAGGVASRAKPLVSPDDAKGMKIRGGSREMDMVLKAAGSAVLSLPSNELYAAMQTGACDAGLTSSTSLISFRLEELAKHLTAGGGKSYWFMFEPLLMSKAVFDKMPKAHQDLLLAVGGEMEAFGRQAAMADDDRVVEVYKKAGAQTYALDDATLEKWKAIARETAWKDYAAKNAGCAKLIKLAQDA
;
A
#
# COMPACT_ATOMS: atom_id res chain seq x y z
N MET A 1 9.14 58.91 -80.24
CA MET A 1 8.08 58.09 -79.67
C MET A 1 8.49 57.79 -78.26
N THR A 2 7.86 58.46 -77.33
CA THR A 2 8.19 58.55 -75.91
C THR A 2 7.50 57.42 -75.18
N ILE A 3 8.28 56.63 -74.36
CA ILE A 3 7.81 55.63 -73.44
C ILE A 3 7.66 56.26 -72.08
N ASP A 4 6.45 56.28 -71.57
CA ASP A 4 6.14 56.85 -70.24
C ASP A 4 6.26 55.70 -69.19
N ARG A 5 7.09 55.98 -68.17
CA ARG A 5 7.33 55.11 -67.02
C ARG A 5 6.59 55.74 -65.83
N ARG A 6 5.54 55.10 -65.34
CA ARG A 6 5.12 55.26 -63.92
C ARG A 6 4.02 54.20 -63.57
N HIS A 7 4.41 53.06 -63.07
CA HIS A 7 3.51 52.33 -62.21
C HIS A 7 4.19 52.06 -60.89
N PHE A 8 3.70 52.79 -59.90
CA PHE A 8 4.03 52.60 -58.50
C PHE A 8 3.40 51.32 -58.02
N VAL A 9 4.19 50.34 -57.70
CA VAL A 9 3.73 49.11 -56.98
C VAL A 9 3.82 49.41 -55.50
N ALA A 10 2.67 49.60 -54.87
CA ALA A 10 2.56 49.62 -53.41
C ALA A 10 2.74 48.22 -52.87
N GLY A 11 3.94 47.90 -52.38
CA GLY A 11 4.21 46.62 -51.68
C GLY A 11 3.59 46.65 -50.30
N ALA A 12 2.52 45.89 -50.10
CA ALA A 12 2.00 45.62 -48.76
C ALA A 12 3.01 44.77 -47.98
N LEU A 13 3.62 45.34 -46.96
CA LEU A 13 4.40 44.66 -45.95
C LEU A 13 3.47 43.77 -45.13
N ALA A 14 3.31 42.50 -45.53
CA ALA A 14 2.73 41.48 -44.67
C ALA A 14 3.76 41.13 -43.59
N ALA A 15 3.57 41.66 -42.37
CA ALA A 15 4.30 41.21 -41.19
C ALA A 15 3.98 39.73 -40.96
N PRO A 16 4.95 38.84 -40.79
CA PRO A 16 4.67 37.47 -40.41
C PRO A 16 4.08 37.49 -38.99
N ALA A 17 2.83 37.08 -38.82
CA ALA A 17 2.26 36.74 -37.54
C ALA A 17 3.06 35.54 -37.01
N ILE A 18 4.01 35.80 -36.12
CA ILE A 18 4.67 34.75 -35.35
C ILE A 18 3.60 34.21 -34.41
N LEU A 19 2.87 33.19 -34.87
CA LEU A 19 2.13 32.30 -33.99
C LEU A 19 3.20 31.69 -33.06
N SER A 20 3.29 32.21 -31.81
CA SER A 20 3.99 31.57 -30.74
C SER A 20 3.28 30.23 -30.51
N ALA A 21 3.71 29.17 -31.21
CA ALA A 21 3.41 27.82 -30.84
C ALA A 21 3.97 27.66 -29.42
N GLY A 22 3.09 27.78 -28.44
CA GLY A 22 3.42 27.43 -27.07
C GLY A 22 4.09 26.06 -27.14
N ALA A 23 5.36 25.99 -26.73
CA ALA A 23 6.08 24.73 -26.72
C ALA A 23 5.21 23.73 -25.96
N ALA A 24 4.66 22.75 -26.67
CA ALA A 24 3.92 21.66 -26.05
C ALA A 24 4.87 21.01 -25.04
N ARG A 25 4.67 21.31 -23.77
CA ARG A 25 5.47 20.74 -22.69
C ARG A 25 5.14 19.26 -22.67
N ALA A 26 6.15 18.41 -22.88
CA ALA A 26 5.95 16.97 -22.79
C ALA A 26 5.37 16.64 -21.41
N ALA A 27 4.28 15.87 -21.39
CA ALA A 27 3.65 15.44 -20.16
C ALA A 27 4.65 14.68 -19.29
N THR A 28 4.66 14.99 -17.99
CA THR A 28 5.45 14.24 -17.01
C THR A 28 4.78 12.88 -16.79
N THR A 29 5.47 11.77 -17.07
CA THR A 29 4.94 10.45 -16.79
C THR A 29 5.36 9.98 -15.41
N ILE A 30 4.39 9.52 -14.61
CA ILE A 30 4.58 8.88 -13.30
C ILE A 30 4.18 7.42 -13.42
N LYS A 31 5.06 6.49 -13.06
CA LYS A 31 4.81 5.05 -13.06
C LYS A 31 4.52 4.57 -11.64
N ILE A 32 3.32 4.01 -11.43
CA ILE A 32 2.94 3.35 -10.19
C ILE A 32 3.07 1.85 -10.39
N SER A 33 3.88 1.16 -9.57
CA SER A 33 3.98 -0.30 -9.53
C SER A 33 3.35 -0.84 -8.25
N HIS A 34 2.61 -1.94 -8.33
CA HIS A 34 2.12 -2.66 -7.14
C HIS A 34 1.96 -4.16 -7.40
N GLN A 35 1.87 -4.94 -6.32
CA GLN A 35 1.83 -6.41 -6.38
C GLN A 35 0.43 -7.00 -6.57
N PHE A 36 -0.62 -6.21 -6.45
CA PHE A 36 -2.01 -6.67 -6.40
C PHE A 36 -2.55 -7.00 -7.78
N PRO A 37 -3.57 -7.90 -7.87
CA PRO A 37 -4.22 -8.20 -9.14
C PRO A 37 -4.77 -6.95 -9.82
N GLY A 38 -4.50 -6.83 -11.13
CA GLY A 38 -5.00 -5.75 -11.94
C GLY A 38 -6.48 -5.92 -12.29
N GLY A 39 -7.15 -4.81 -12.53
CA GLY A 39 -8.55 -4.75 -12.92
C GLY A 39 -8.84 -3.52 -13.76
N THR A 40 -10.01 -2.94 -13.56
CA THR A 40 -10.43 -1.65 -14.14
C THR A 40 -10.54 -0.60 -13.03
N ILE A 41 -10.94 0.62 -13.39
CA ILE A 41 -11.18 1.70 -12.41
C ILE A 41 -12.31 1.37 -11.43
N ASP A 42 -13.24 0.49 -11.81
CA ASP A 42 -14.44 0.16 -11.03
C ASP A 42 -14.51 -1.30 -10.55
N GLN A 43 -13.68 -2.20 -11.10
CA GLN A 43 -13.70 -3.63 -10.79
C GLN A 43 -12.33 -4.19 -10.46
N GLY A 44 -12.28 -5.18 -9.58
CA GLY A 44 -11.06 -5.85 -9.13
C GLY A 44 -10.60 -5.41 -7.75
N ASP A 45 -9.34 -5.66 -7.44
CA ASP A 45 -8.71 -5.31 -6.18
C ASP A 45 -8.79 -3.80 -5.94
N PHE A 46 -9.26 -3.37 -4.76
CA PHE A 46 -9.49 -1.94 -4.52
C PHE A 46 -8.17 -1.14 -4.56
N ARG A 47 -7.05 -1.75 -4.31
CA ARG A 47 -5.73 -1.10 -4.33
C ARG A 47 -5.31 -0.74 -5.76
N ASP A 48 -5.57 -1.63 -6.72
CA ASP A 48 -5.42 -1.32 -8.14
C ASP A 48 -6.41 -0.23 -8.58
N ARG A 49 -7.68 -0.34 -8.16
CA ARG A 49 -8.71 0.66 -8.43
C ARG A 49 -8.35 2.03 -7.85
N LEU A 50 -7.79 2.08 -6.64
CA LEU A 50 -7.29 3.32 -6.01
C LEU A 50 -6.22 3.97 -6.87
N CYS A 51 -5.23 3.20 -7.31
CA CYS A 51 -4.16 3.71 -8.18
C CYS A 51 -4.71 4.22 -9.51
N ARG A 52 -5.70 3.54 -10.11
CA ARG A 52 -6.35 3.98 -11.37
C ARG A 52 -7.22 5.22 -11.18
N LYS A 53 -7.96 5.32 -10.07
CA LYS A 53 -8.74 6.52 -9.73
C LYS A 53 -7.82 7.71 -9.48
N PHE A 54 -6.73 7.51 -8.72
CA PHE A 54 -5.68 8.52 -8.55
C PHE A 54 -5.12 8.98 -9.91
N ALA A 55 -4.77 8.04 -10.80
CA ALA A 55 -4.23 8.33 -12.12
C ALA A 55 -5.21 9.17 -12.97
N ALA A 56 -6.48 8.79 -12.99
CA ALA A 56 -7.52 9.50 -13.74
C ALA A 56 -7.72 10.94 -13.24
N GLU A 57 -7.79 11.14 -11.92
CA GLU A 57 -7.95 12.47 -11.32
C GLU A 57 -6.72 13.37 -11.53
N ILE A 58 -5.52 12.81 -11.43
CA ILE A 58 -4.28 13.56 -11.73
C ILE A 58 -4.24 14.00 -13.19
N GLY A 59 -4.50 13.07 -14.14
CA GLY A 59 -4.53 13.40 -15.56
C GLY A 59 -5.54 14.51 -15.88
N LYS A 60 -6.75 14.40 -15.33
CA LYS A 60 -7.84 15.37 -15.49
C LYS A 60 -7.47 16.75 -14.92
N ARG A 61 -7.02 16.81 -13.65
CA ARG A 61 -6.79 18.09 -12.96
C ARG A 61 -5.48 18.77 -13.37
N SER A 62 -4.53 18.03 -13.92
CA SER A 62 -3.31 18.59 -14.51
C SER A 62 -3.50 19.02 -15.95
N ASN A 63 -4.72 18.93 -16.53
CA ASN A 63 -4.99 19.16 -17.95
C ASN A 63 -4.05 18.36 -18.89
N GLY A 64 -3.64 17.16 -18.45
CA GLY A 64 -2.73 16.31 -19.21
C GLY A 64 -1.24 16.60 -19.02
N ASP A 65 -0.85 17.57 -18.20
CA ASP A 65 0.56 17.83 -17.88
C ASP A 65 1.23 16.68 -17.12
N ILE A 66 0.42 15.85 -16.42
CA ILE A 66 0.87 14.64 -15.73
C ILE A 66 0.09 13.45 -16.27
N ASN A 67 0.81 12.47 -16.80
CA ASN A 67 0.30 11.16 -17.15
C ASN A 67 0.72 10.14 -16.08
N VAL A 68 -0.23 9.34 -15.55
CA VAL A 68 0.07 8.31 -14.55
C VAL A 68 -0.25 6.95 -15.13
N GLU A 69 0.75 6.08 -15.16
CA GLU A 69 0.66 4.71 -15.65
C GLU A 69 0.66 3.72 -14.47
N VAL A 70 -0.30 2.78 -14.44
CA VAL A 70 -0.44 1.81 -13.35
C VAL A 70 -0.03 0.42 -13.82
N TYR A 71 0.96 -0.16 -13.14
CA TYR A 71 1.54 -1.48 -13.41
C TYR A 71 1.19 -2.44 -12.26
N ALA A 72 0.14 -3.22 -12.45
CA ALA A 72 -0.34 -4.22 -11.51
C ALA A 72 0.48 -5.53 -11.56
N ASN A 73 0.23 -6.45 -10.62
CA ASN A 73 0.82 -7.80 -10.57
C ASN A 73 2.36 -7.82 -10.54
N SER A 74 3.00 -6.79 -9.99
CA SER A 74 4.47 -6.64 -10.04
C SER A 74 5.05 -6.68 -11.46
N SER A 75 4.27 -6.28 -12.48
CA SER A 75 4.65 -6.39 -13.90
C SER A 75 5.81 -5.47 -14.29
N LEU A 76 5.95 -4.32 -13.61
CA LEU A 76 7.08 -3.41 -13.82
C LEU A 76 8.28 -3.79 -12.95
N MET A 77 8.03 -4.16 -11.69
CA MET A 77 9.09 -4.41 -10.72
C MET A 77 8.62 -5.38 -9.63
N LYS A 78 9.48 -6.33 -9.24
CA LYS A 78 9.21 -7.25 -8.12
C LYS A 78 8.96 -6.48 -6.82
N THR A 79 8.01 -6.95 -6.02
CA THR A 79 7.55 -6.29 -4.79
C THR A 79 8.69 -5.85 -3.88
N ASN A 80 9.60 -6.76 -3.54
CA ASN A 80 10.70 -6.48 -2.60
C ASN A 80 11.75 -5.49 -3.14
N ALA A 81 11.75 -5.17 -4.44
CA ALA A 81 12.66 -4.19 -5.03
C ALA A 81 12.06 -2.77 -5.08
N GLN A 82 10.73 -2.62 -4.92
CA GLN A 82 10.04 -1.36 -5.18
C GLN A 82 10.47 -0.25 -4.21
N PHE A 83 10.64 -0.54 -2.92
CA PHE A 83 11.04 0.47 -1.94
C PHE A 83 12.45 1.03 -2.23
N SER A 84 13.43 0.16 -2.44
CA SER A 84 14.79 0.57 -2.82
C SER A 84 14.81 1.35 -4.13
N ALA A 85 13.99 0.96 -5.10
CA ALA A 85 13.90 1.64 -6.39
C ALA A 85 13.29 3.05 -6.25
N MET A 86 12.24 3.24 -5.44
CA MET A 86 11.69 4.57 -5.16
C MET A 86 12.72 5.47 -4.49
N ARG A 87 13.44 4.97 -3.49
CA ARG A 87 14.50 5.73 -2.81
C ARG A 87 15.59 6.23 -3.76
N LYS A 88 15.89 5.45 -4.80
CA LYS A 88 16.91 5.77 -5.82
C LYS A 88 16.35 6.55 -7.01
N GLY A 89 15.05 6.82 -7.05
CA GLY A 89 14.37 7.46 -8.19
C GLY A 89 14.28 6.59 -9.44
N ALA A 90 14.46 5.27 -9.31
CA ALA A 90 14.31 4.30 -10.40
C ALA A 90 12.86 3.80 -10.57
N LEU A 91 12.00 4.03 -9.59
CA LEU A 91 10.56 3.86 -9.63
C LEU A 91 9.91 5.12 -9.07
N ASP A 92 8.87 5.64 -9.74
CA ASP A 92 8.26 6.90 -9.34
C ASP A 92 7.35 6.73 -8.13
N ALA A 93 6.47 5.71 -8.13
CA ALA A 93 5.53 5.48 -7.05
C ALA A 93 5.16 3.99 -6.89
N SER A 94 4.67 3.64 -5.71
CA SER A 94 4.15 2.30 -5.41
C SER A 94 3.06 2.36 -4.33
N LEU A 95 1.98 1.62 -4.50
CA LEU A 95 1.11 1.25 -3.39
C LEU A 95 1.74 0.03 -2.72
N PHE A 96 2.34 0.27 -1.56
CA PHE A 96 3.38 -0.59 -1.01
C PHE A 96 3.09 -1.03 0.42
N PRO A 97 3.08 -2.35 0.72
CA PRO A 97 3.04 -2.85 2.08
C PRO A 97 4.27 -2.37 2.87
N LEU A 98 4.09 -1.37 3.72
CA LEU A 98 5.21 -0.67 4.37
C LEU A 98 6.19 -1.60 5.10
N PRO A 99 5.76 -2.68 5.79
CA PRO A 99 6.67 -3.59 6.49
C PRO A 99 7.70 -4.30 5.60
N TYR A 100 7.45 -4.37 4.28
CA TYR A 100 8.44 -4.97 3.36
C TYR A 100 9.71 -4.11 3.19
N ALA A 101 9.64 -2.84 3.61
CA ALA A 101 10.80 -1.97 3.70
C ALA A 101 11.68 -2.22 4.94
N GLY A 102 11.23 -3.04 5.88
CA GLY A 102 11.84 -3.19 7.22
C GLY A 102 13.30 -3.61 7.25
N GLY A 103 13.79 -4.27 6.19
CA GLY A 103 15.21 -4.60 6.04
C GLY A 103 16.11 -3.40 5.75
N GLU A 104 15.56 -2.37 5.07
CA GLU A 104 16.27 -1.13 4.72
C GLU A 104 15.88 0.05 5.63
N ALA A 105 14.69 -0.01 6.21
CA ALA A 105 14.07 1.03 7.04
C ALA A 105 13.33 0.36 8.21
N PRO A 106 14.04 0.00 9.31
CA PRO A 106 13.45 -0.75 10.43
C PRO A 106 12.20 -0.10 11.02
N GLU A 107 12.14 1.23 11.04
CA GLU A 107 11.00 2.00 11.54
C GLU A 107 9.72 1.74 10.72
N ALA A 108 9.85 1.37 9.44
CA ALA A 108 8.73 1.03 8.57
C ALA A 108 7.92 -0.19 9.09
N ASN A 109 8.54 -1.06 9.89
CA ASN A 109 7.85 -2.21 10.48
C ASN A 109 6.71 -1.83 11.42
N ILE A 110 6.66 -0.58 11.92
CA ILE A 110 5.52 -0.08 12.71
C ILE A 110 4.21 -0.20 11.92
N GLY A 111 4.27 -0.19 10.59
CA GLY A 111 3.12 -0.32 9.71
C GLY A 111 2.41 -1.67 9.75
N LEU A 112 2.99 -2.70 10.37
CA LEU A 112 2.32 -3.95 10.73
C LEU A 112 2.89 -4.47 12.05
N MET A 113 2.72 -3.70 13.10
CA MET A 113 3.04 -4.13 14.45
C MET A 113 1.86 -4.93 15.02
N PRO A 114 2.04 -6.22 15.35
CA PRO A 114 0.94 -7.09 15.78
C PRO A 114 0.15 -6.49 16.94
N SER A 115 -1.18 -6.46 16.82
CA SER A 115 -2.12 -5.98 17.85
C SER A 115 -1.90 -4.54 18.35
N LEU A 116 -1.15 -3.71 17.62
CA LEU A 116 -0.92 -2.30 17.97
C LEU A 116 -2.04 -1.40 17.46
N VAL A 117 -2.37 -1.51 16.18
CA VAL A 117 -3.55 -0.89 15.57
C VAL A 117 -4.68 -1.92 15.57
N SER A 118 -5.86 -1.52 16.05
CA SER A 118 -7.01 -2.42 16.25
C SER A 118 -8.27 -1.97 15.51
N SER A 119 -8.25 -0.81 14.86
CA SER A 119 -9.39 -0.29 14.10
C SER A 119 -8.94 0.62 12.95
N TYR A 120 -9.82 0.78 11.95
CA TYR A 120 -9.63 1.71 10.85
C TYR A 120 -9.52 3.17 11.33
N ASP A 121 -10.31 3.56 12.33
CA ASP A 121 -10.28 4.92 12.89
C ASP A 121 -8.95 5.21 13.58
N GLN A 122 -8.43 4.25 14.34
CA GLN A 122 -7.11 4.39 14.97
C GLN A 122 -6.02 4.52 13.90
N GLY A 123 -6.00 3.63 12.90
CA GLY A 123 -4.97 3.65 11.85
C GLY A 123 -4.98 4.96 11.05
N LEU A 124 -6.15 5.38 10.55
CA LEU A 124 -6.28 6.64 9.81
C LEU A 124 -6.03 7.87 10.69
N GLY A 125 -6.39 7.78 11.97
CA GLY A 125 -6.12 8.82 12.95
C GLY A 125 -4.62 9.14 13.11
N TRP A 126 -3.73 8.17 12.85
CA TRP A 126 -2.28 8.38 12.94
C TRP A 126 -1.79 9.56 12.09
N LYS A 127 -2.37 9.78 10.91
CA LYS A 127 -2.00 10.87 10.00
C LYS A 127 -1.93 12.22 10.70
N ASN A 128 -2.87 12.48 11.60
CA ASN A 128 -3.02 13.77 12.31
C ASN A 128 -2.37 13.78 13.69
N LYS A 129 -1.82 12.65 14.14
CA LYS A 129 -1.19 12.46 15.46
C LYS A 129 0.34 12.51 15.36
N PRO A 130 1.06 12.65 16.49
CA PRO A 130 2.52 12.68 16.50
C PRO A 130 3.18 11.47 15.84
N VAL A 131 2.62 10.27 15.99
CA VAL A 131 3.14 9.05 15.37
C VAL A 131 3.16 9.14 13.85
N GLY A 132 2.09 9.65 13.23
CA GLY A 132 2.01 9.77 11.78
C GLY A 132 2.96 10.84 11.23
N LYS A 133 3.09 11.96 11.94
CA LYS A 133 4.06 13.01 11.58
C LYS A 133 5.50 12.49 11.64
N GLU A 134 5.83 11.75 12.70
CA GLU A 134 7.16 11.15 12.86
C GLU A 134 7.45 10.12 11.77
N LEU A 135 6.49 9.24 11.48
CA LEU A 135 6.61 8.23 10.41
C LEU A 135 6.77 8.88 9.03
N ALA A 136 5.97 9.93 8.73
CA ALA A 136 6.07 10.63 7.46
C ALA A 136 7.43 11.32 7.28
N ASN A 137 7.94 11.99 8.33
CA ASN A 137 9.27 12.60 8.32
C ASN A 137 10.35 11.56 8.11
N TYR A 138 10.29 10.45 8.85
CA TYR A 138 11.24 9.36 8.69
C TYR A 138 11.26 8.79 7.27
N LEU A 139 10.08 8.55 6.67
CA LEU A 139 9.99 8.06 5.30
C LEU A 139 10.51 9.08 4.29
N ALA A 140 10.28 10.37 4.52
CA ALA A 140 10.85 11.45 3.68
C ALA A 140 12.39 11.46 3.75
N ASP A 141 12.97 11.29 4.94
CA ASP A 141 14.42 11.15 5.13
C ASP A 141 14.97 9.89 4.46
N LYS A 142 14.15 8.83 4.35
CA LYS A 142 14.48 7.63 3.57
C LYS A 142 14.26 7.77 2.06
N GLY A 143 13.78 8.92 1.60
CA GLY A 143 13.64 9.23 0.17
C GLY A 143 12.28 8.87 -0.43
N VAL A 144 11.24 8.72 0.36
CA VAL A 144 9.87 8.49 -0.11
C VAL A 144 8.86 9.40 0.59
N VAL A 145 7.83 9.82 -0.14
CA VAL A 145 6.73 10.68 0.35
C VAL A 145 5.44 9.86 0.37
N ILE A 146 4.63 10.01 1.41
CA ILE A 146 3.29 9.40 1.48
C ILE A 146 2.30 10.29 0.72
N LEU A 147 1.66 9.76 -0.32
CA LEU A 147 0.58 10.43 -1.04
C LEU A 147 -0.79 10.07 -0.48
N THR A 148 -1.02 8.79 -0.14
CA THR A 148 -2.32 8.29 0.35
C THR A 148 -2.11 7.37 1.55
N TRP A 149 -2.88 7.58 2.61
CA TRP A 149 -2.89 6.72 3.80
C TRP A 149 -3.92 5.61 3.62
N VAL A 150 -3.46 4.37 3.56
CA VAL A 150 -4.33 3.20 3.44
C VAL A 150 -4.03 2.23 4.59
N TRP A 151 -5.06 1.85 5.32
CA TRP A 151 -5.00 0.84 6.36
C TRP A 151 -5.94 -0.31 6.03
N GLN A 152 -5.54 -1.52 6.36
CA GLN A 152 -6.34 -2.72 6.12
C GLN A 152 -6.32 -3.64 7.32
N ALA A 153 -7.51 -4.10 7.71
CA ALA A 153 -7.65 -5.27 8.56
C ALA A 153 -7.29 -6.53 7.77
N GLY A 154 -6.86 -7.55 8.49
CA GLY A 154 -6.57 -8.84 7.88
C GLY A 154 -6.98 -10.00 8.75
N GLY A 155 -6.75 -11.19 8.22
CA GLY A 155 -7.07 -12.45 8.86
C GLY A 155 -6.16 -13.57 8.41
N VAL A 156 -6.56 -14.77 8.70
CA VAL A 156 -5.82 -16.00 8.44
C VAL A 156 -6.61 -16.92 7.52
N ALA A 157 -6.01 -17.29 6.39
CA ALA A 157 -6.45 -18.43 5.59
C ALA A 157 -5.61 -19.66 5.98
N SER A 158 -6.24 -20.78 6.33
CA SER A 158 -5.57 -22.00 6.73
C SER A 158 -6.13 -23.22 6.01
N ARG A 159 -5.25 -24.17 5.65
CA ARG A 159 -5.60 -25.37 4.87
C ARG A 159 -6.21 -26.47 5.70
N ALA A 160 -5.59 -26.85 6.82
CA ALA A 160 -5.88 -28.09 7.52
C ALA A 160 -6.60 -27.91 8.86
N LYS A 161 -6.29 -26.87 9.61
CA LYS A 161 -6.89 -26.59 10.91
C LYS A 161 -7.03 -25.08 11.11
N PRO A 162 -7.98 -24.62 11.94
CA PRO A 162 -8.12 -23.21 12.24
C PRO A 162 -6.87 -22.65 12.95
N LEU A 163 -6.62 -21.37 12.79
CA LEU A 163 -5.65 -20.59 13.55
C LEU A 163 -6.41 -19.41 14.20
N VAL A 164 -6.97 -19.63 15.35
CA VAL A 164 -7.75 -18.65 16.12
C VAL A 164 -6.92 -18.10 17.27
N SER A 165 -6.49 -18.98 18.16
CA SER A 165 -5.69 -18.67 19.35
C SER A 165 -4.20 -18.94 19.11
N PRO A 166 -3.29 -18.39 19.94
CA PRO A 166 -1.87 -18.71 19.85
C PRO A 166 -1.54 -20.20 19.93
N ASP A 167 -2.30 -20.97 20.72
CA ASP A 167 -2.07 -22.40 20.87
C ASP A 167 -2.29 -23.18 19.57
N ASP A 168 -3.15 -22.69 18.67
CA ASP A 168 -3.42 -23.30 17.37
C ASP A 168 -2.21 -23.20 16.42
N ALA A 169 -1.33 -22.23 16.65
CA ALA A 169 -0.16 -21.99 15.80
C ALA A 169 0.92 -23.07 15.92
N LYS A 170 0.90 -23.83 17.04
CA LYS A 170 1.92 -24.82 17.35
C LYS A 170 2.07 -25.85 16.24
N GLY A 171 3.31 -25.97 15.74
CA GLY A 171 3.70 -26.92 14.70
C GLY A 171 3.25 -26.58 13.29
N MET A 172 2.55 -25.47 13.06
CA MET A 172 2.17 -25.01 11.73
C MET A 172 3.31 -24.25 11.05
N LYS A 173 3.33 -24.30 9.71
CA LYS A 173 4.15 -23.43 8.87
C LYS A 173 3.29 -22.25 8.44
N ILE A 174 3.61 -21.04 8.90
CA ILE A 174 2.73 -19.88 8.72
C ILE A 174 3.50 -18.73 8.05
N ARG A 175 2.83 -18.05 7.12
CA ARG A 175 3.31 -16.77 6.58
C ARG A 175 2.69 -15.62 7.38
N GLY A 176 3.50 -14.80 8.06
CA GLY A 176 3.01 -13.70 8.92
C GLY A 176 2.83 -12.36 8.21
N GLY A 177 3.68 -12.04 7.26
CA GLY A 177 3.62 -10.81 6.48
C GLY A 177 4.49 -9.65 6.95
N SER A 178 5.11 -9.78 8.11
CA SER A 178 6.17 -8.90 8.60
C SER A 178 7.09 -9.65 9.55
N ARG A 179 8.30 -9.12 9.74
CA ARG A 179 9.25 -9.67 10.73
C ARG A 179 8.63 -9.71 12.14
N GLU A 180 7.93 -8.68 12.53
CA GLU A 180 7.32 -8.54 13.84
C GLU A 180 6.17 -9.54 14.03
N MET A 181 5.36 -9.79 12.99
CA MET A 181 4.34 -10.83 13.03
C MET A 181 4.98 -12.22 13.08
N ASP A 182 6.05 -12.45 12.33
CA ASP A 182 6.80 -13.71 12.34
C ASP A 182 7.38 -14.00 13.74
N MET A 183 7.78 -12.98 14.50
CA MET A 183 8.24 -13.14 15.90
C MET A 183 7.11 -13.63 16.82
N VAL A 184 5.91 -13.05 16.69
CA VAL A 184 4.73 -13.47 17.47
C VAL A 184 4.36 -14.91 17.14
N LEU A 185 4.33 -15.27 15.86
CA LEU A 185 4.01 -16.63 15.42
C LEU A 185 5.05 -17.66 15.87
N LYS A 186 6.33 -17.32 15.84
CA LYS A 186 7.41 -18.18 16.39
C LYS A 186 7.26 -18.37 17.89
N ALA A 187 6.94 -17.32 18.63
CA ALA A 187 6.70 -17.42 20.08
C ALA A 187 5.47 -18.28 20.40
N ALA A 188 4.48 -18.32 19.50
CA ALA A 188 3.33 -19.24 19.57
C ALA A 188 3.64 -20.67 19.09
N GLY A 189 4.90 -20.98 18.74
CA GLY A 189 5.34 -22.35 18.39
C GLY A 189 5.22 -22.73 16.93
N SER A 190 5.06 -21.77 16.00
CA SER A 190 5.03 -22.05 14.56
C SER A 190 6.41 -21.91 13.90
N ALA A 191 6.60 -22.61 12.77
CA ALA A 191 7.61 -22.28 11.79
C ALA A 191 7.07 -21.16 10.89
N VAL A 192 7.92 -20.17 10.50
CA VAL A 192 7.48 -19.04 9.70
C VAL A 192 8.11 -19.03 8.32
N LEU A 193 7.35 -18.51 7.35
CA LEU A 193 7.78 -18.28 5.99
C LEU A 193 7.62 -16.80 5.66
N SER A 194 8.71 -16.15 5.25
CA SER A 194 8.71 -14.74 4.85
C SER A 194 8.69 -14.63 3.34
N LEU A 195 7.58 -14.10 2.80
CA LEU A 195 7.40 -13.81 1.37
C LEU A 195 6.33 -12.73 1.17
N PRO A 196 6.32 -12.03 0.02
CA PRO A 196 5.24 -11.10 -0.33
C PRO A 196 3.90 -11.83 -0.48
N SER A 197 2.78 -11.13 -0.23
CA SER A 197 1.45 -11.74 -0.24
C SER A 197 1.00 -12.26 -1.61
N ASN A 198 1.50 -11.72 -2.70
CA ASN A 198 1.25 -12.22 -4.06
C ASN A 198 1.87 -13.60 -4.35
N GLU A 199 2.78 -14.07 -3.50
CA GLU A 199 3.38 -15.41 -3.58
C GLU A 199 2.68 -16.43 -2.65
N LEU A 200 1.74 -15.98 -1.81
CA LEU A 200 1.11 -16.80 -0.78
C LEU A 200 0.26 -17.93 -1.37
N TYR A 201 -0.49 -17.67 -2.46
CA TYR A 201 -1.28 -18.72 -3.12
C TYR A 201 -0.40 -19.91 -3.54
N ALA A 202 0.70 -19.65 -4.24
CA ALA A 202 1.63 -20.70 -4.65
C ALA A 202 2.29 -21.42 -3.47
N ALA A 203 2.66 -20.67 -2.42
CA ALA A 203 3.23 -21.27 -1.20
C ALA A 203 2.25 -22.19 -0.47
N MET A 204 0.97 -21.80 -0.39
CA MET A 204 -0.09 -22.66 0.17
C MET A 204 -0.39 -23.84 -0.75
N GLN A 205 -0.49 -23.63 -2.06
CA GLN A 205 -0.78 -24.70 -3.03
C GLN A 205 0.27 -25.80 -3.00
N THR A 206 1.54 -25.46 -2.93
CA THR A 206 2.67 -26.42 -2.87
C THR A 206 2.89 -27.03 -1.48
N GLY A 207 2.21 -26.52 -0.44
CA GLY A 207 2.41 -26.96 0.94
C GLY A 207 3.67 -26.40 1.61
N ALA A 208 4.29 -25.36 1.03
CA ALA A 208 5.39 -24.63 1.66
C ALA A 208 4.92 -23.92 2.94
N CYS A 209 3.65 -23.50 3.01
CA CYS A 209 3.01 -23.10 4.26
C CYS A 209 1.59 -23.69 4.40
N ASP A 210 1.16 -23.87 5.66
CA ASP A 210 -0.15 -24.39 6.04
C ASP A 210 -1.19 -23.28 6.13
N ALA A 211 -0.75 -22.09 6.50
CA ALA A 211 -1.60 -20.92 6.70
C ALA A 211 -0.87 -19.63 6.35
N GLY A 212 -1.64 -18.58 6.04
CA GLY A 212 -1.10 -17.26 5.79
C GLY A 212 -1.98 -16.15 6.35
N LEU A 213 -1.31 -15.17 6.98
CA LEU A 213 -1.92 -13.92 7.40
C LEU A 213 -1.76 -12.90 6.28
N THR A 214 -2.85 -12.23 5.93
CA THR A 214 -2.85 -11.12 4.97
C THR A 214 -4.11 -10.28 5.12
N SER A 215 -4.22 -9.16 4.38
CA SER A 215 -5.43 -8.32 4.43
C SER A 215 -6.67 -9.08 3.94
N SER A 216 -7.84 -8.69 4.43
CA SER A 216 -9.14 -9.24 3.98
C SER A 216 -9.31 -9.11 2.47
N THR A 217 -8.85 -8.00 1.87
CA THR A 217 -8.82 -7.85 0.41
C THR A 217 -7.91 -8.90 -0.26
N SER A 218 -6.71 -9.14 0.27
CA SER A 218 -5.79 -10.14 -0.29
C SER A 218 -6.30 -11.56 -0.13
N LEU A 219 -6.98 -11.87 0.98
CA LEU A 219 -7.64 -13.16 1.18
C LEU A 219 -8.62 -13.48 0.05
N ILE A 220 -9.28 -12.45 -0.49
CA ILE A 220 -10.22 -12.56 -1.62
C ILE A 220 -9.47 -12.48 -2.96
N SER A 221 -8.70 -11.42 -3.18
CA SER A 221 -8.16 -11.10 -4.51
C SER A 221 -7.06 -12.05 -4.98
N PHE A 222 -6.36 -12.72 -4.07
CA PHE A 222 -5.43 -13.81 -4.38
C PHE A 222 -6.08 -15.19 -4.37
N ARG A 223 -7.42 -15.27 -4.24
CA ARG A 223 -8.22 -16.51 -4.32
C ARG A 223 -7.79 -17.58 -3.31
N LEU A 224 -7.40 -17.17 -2.10
CA LEU A 224 -6.91 -18.10 -1.09
C LEU A 224 -8.02 -19.03 -0.56
N GLU A 225 -9.31 -18.68 -0.75
CA GLU A 225 -10.47 -19.51 -0.46
C GLU A 225 -10.52 -20.83 -1.22
N GLU A 226 -9.84 -20.91 -2.37
CA GLU A 226 -9.74 -22.15 -3.15
C GLU A 226 -8.90 -23.22 -2.42
N LEU A 227 -7.94 -22.79 -1.62
CA LEU A 227 -7.00 -23.65 -0.92
C LEU A 227 -7.33 -23.80 0.58
N ALA A 228 -7.87 -22.74 1.19
CA ALA A 228 -8.14 -22.70 2.62
C ALA A 228 -9.47 -23.38 2.98
N LYS A 229 -9.45 -24.19 4.03
CA LYS A 229 -10.64 -24.79 4.63
C LYS A 229 -11.11 -24.06 5.88
N HIS A 230 -10.29 -23.14 6.38
CA HIS A 230 -10.55 -22.36 7.58
C HIS A 230 -10.17 -20.90 7.34
N LEU A 231 -11.04 -19.99 7.75
CA LEU A 231 -10.82 -18.55 7.75
C LEU A 231 -10.99 -18.01 9.17
N THR A 232 -10.00 -17.28 9.67
CA THR A 232 -10.15 -16.47 10.89
C THR A 232 -10.06 -15.02 10.51
N ALA A 233 -11.20 -14.34 10.38
CA ALA A 233 -11.30 -12.94 9.95
C ALA A 233 -12.70 -12.38 10.19
N GLY A 234 -12.84 -11.08 10.01
CA GLY A 234 -14.12 -10.37 10.00
C GLY A 234 -14.57 -9.89 11.37
N GLY A 235 -15.73 -9.23 11.39
CA GLY A 235 -16.31 -8.67 12.59
C GLY A 235 -15.58 -7.41 13.12
N GLY A 236 -14.75 -6.76 12.30
CA GLY A 236 -14.01 -5.56 12.68
C GLY A 236 -12.89 -5.79 13.70
N LYS A 237 -12.57 -7.05 14.02
CA LYS A 237 -11.56 -7.43 15.01
C LYS A 237 -10.41 -8.17 14.34
N SER A 238 -9.20 -7.64 14.50
CA SER A 238 -7.99 -8.27 13.97
C SER A 238 -6.77 -7.90 14.83
N TYR A 239 -5.85 -8.84 15.01
CA TYR A 239 -4.51 -8.57 15.51
C TYR A 239 -3.53 -8.22 14.38
N TRP A 240 -4.04 -8.16 13.15
CA TRP A 240 -3.31 -7.85 11.93
C TRP A 240 -3.94 -6.64 11.24
N PHE A 241 -3.42 -5.44 11.48
CA PHE A 241 -3.74 -4.22 10.75
C PHE A 241 -2.48 -3.72 10.06
N MET A 242 -2.54 -3.51 8.75
CA MET A 242 -1.39 -3.10 7.96
C MET A 242 -1.56 -1.72 7.34
N PHE A 243 -0.53 -0.92 7.46
CA PHE A 243 -0.34 0.31 6.73
C PHE A 243 0.24 0.01 5.34
N GLU A 244 -0.50 0.34 4.30
CA GLU A 244 -0.21 0.04 2.90
C GLU A 244 -0.39 1.30 2.04
N PRO A 245 0.47 2.33 2.26
CA PRO A 245 0.32 3.64 1.63
C PRO A 245 0.63 3.64 0.14
N LEU A 246 0.06 4.61 -0.60
CA LEU A 246 0.63 5.03 -1.87
C LEU A 246 1.84 5.92 -1.58
N LEU A 247 3.03 5.41 -1.89
CA LEU A 247 4.32 6.09 -1.72
C LEU A 247 4.80 6.63 -3.07
N MET A 248 5.53 7.74 -3.02
CA MET A 248 6.23 8.30 -4.18
C MET A 248 7.70 8.55 -3.86
N SER A 249 8.56 8.35 -4.84
CA SER A 249 9.97 8.74 -4.77
C SER A 249 10.10 10.22 -4.46
N LYS A 250 10.79 10.56 -3.36
CA LYS A 250 11.04 11.96 -2.99
C LYS A 250 11.90 12.67 -4.04
N ALA A 251 12.86 11.95 -4.63
CA ALA A 251 13.72 12.50 -5.68
C ALA A 251 12.98 12.87 -6.96
N VAL A 252 11.87 12.17 -7.27
CA VAL A 252 10.97 12.50 -8.38
C VAL A 252 10.03 13.63 -7.96
N PHE A 253 9.41 13.52 -6.78
CA PHE A 253 8.47 14.50 -6.25
C PHE A 253 9.08 15.91 -6.14
N ASP A 254 10.28 16.04 -5.57
CA ASP A 254 10.94 17.34 -5.35
C ASP A 254 11.33 18.07 -6.65
N LYS A 255 11.49 17.34 -7.76
CA LYS A 255 11.77 17.93 -9.08
C LYS A 255 10.53 18.49 -9.77
N MET A 256 9.35 18.14 -9.29
CA MET A 256 8.10 18.61 -9.89
C MET A 256 7.80 20.05 -9.49
N PRO A 257 7.12 20.83 -10.34
CA PRO A 257 6.60 22.16 -9.97
C PRO A 257 5.73 22.06 -8.71
N LYS A 258 5.79 23.07 -7.84
CA LYS A 258 5.02 23.10 -6.59
C LYS A 258 3.53 22.82 -6.77
N ALA A 259 2.92 23.38 -7.83
CA ALA A 259 1.52 23.13 -8.16
C ALA A 259 1.22 21.65 -8.43
N HIS A 260 2.16 20.92 -9.06
CA HIS A 260 2.01 19.48 -9.30
C HIS A 260 2.20 18.67 -8.00
N GLN A 261 3.16 19.07 -7.15
CA GLN A 261 3.33 18.44 -5.81
C GLN A 261 2.05 18.59 -4.98
N ASP A 262 1.47 19.80 -4.94
CA ASP A 262 0.25 20.08 -4.20
C ASP A 262 -0.95 19.28 -4.76
N LEU A 263 -1.04 19.17 -6.08
CA LEU A 263 -2.07 18.37 -6.74
C LEU A 263 -1.96 16.88 -6.36
N LEU A 264 -0.75 16.30 -6.40
CA LEU A 264 -0.51 14.89 -6.03
C LEU A 264 -0.92 14.62 -4.58
N LEU A 265 -0.56 15.52 -3.65
CA LEU A 265 -0.92 15.39 -2.24
C LEU A 265 -2.43 15.57 -2.00
N ALA A 266 -3.07 16.52 -2.69
CA ALA A 266 -4.50 16.76 -2.58
C ALA A 266 -5.31 15.57 -3.08
N VAL A 267 -5.03 15.08 -4.30
CA VAL A 267 -5.71 13.91 -4.86
C VAL A 267 -5.41 12.66 -4.03
N GLY A 268 -4.16 12.49 -3.59
CA GLY A 268 -3.79 11.38 -2.70
C GLY A 268 -4.60 11.37 -1.40
N GLY A 269 -4.78 12.54 -0.78
CA GLY A 269 -5.62 12.70 0.41
C GLY A 269 -7.10 12.36 0.17
N GLU A 270 -7.64 12.74 -0.99
CA GLU A 270 -9.03 12.42 -1.37
C GLU A 270 -9.24 10.91 -1.58
N MET A 271 -8.22 10.17 -2.03
CA MET A 271 -8.30 8.72 -2.20
C MET A 271 -8.40 7.94 -0.88
N GLU A 272 -8.08 8.54 0.26
CA GLU A 272 -8.14 7.88 1.58
C GLU A 272 -9.56 7.43 1.95
N ALA A 273 -10.58 8.26 1.64
CA ALA A 273 -11.98 7.91 1.87
C ALA A 273 -12.40 6.67 1.06
N PHE A 274 -12.03 6.64 -0.22
CA PHE A 274 -12.26 5.46 -1.06
C PHE A 274 -11.52 4.23 -0.53
N GLY A 275 -10.25 4.35 -0.19
CA GLY A 275 -9.43 3.25 0.34
C GLY A 275 -10.02 2.66 1.63
N ARG A 276 -10.44 3.53 2.58
CA ARG A 276 -11.10 3.12 3.81
C ARG A 276 -12.39 2.34 3.54
N GLN A 277 -13.29 2.93 2.75
CA GLN A 277 -14.59 2.32 2.46
C GLN A 277 -14.42 0.96 1.78
N ALA A 278 -13.54 0.86 0.80
CA ALA A 278 -13.31 -0.37 0.07
C ALA A 278 -12.65 -1.46 0.92
N ALA A 279 -11.68 -1.10 1.77
CA ALA A 279 -11.05 -2.04 2.70
C ALA A 279 -12.04 -2.59 3.73
N MET A 280 -12.90 -1.75 4.29
CA MET A 280 -13.97 -2.16 5.21
C MET A 280 -14.99 -3.08 4.51
N ALA A 281 -15.40 -2.74 3.29
CA ALA A 281 -16.32 -3.57 2.51
C ALA A 281 -15.75 -4.97 2.21
N ASP A 282 -14.44 -5.08 1.95
CA ASP A 282 -13.79 -6.38 1.77
C ASP A 282 -13.65 -7.14 3.10
N ASP A 283 -13.47 -6.45 4.23
CA ASP A 283 -13.43 -7.07 5.56
C ASP A 283 -14.80 -7.66 5.95
N ASP A 284 -15.88 -7.00 5.58
CA ASP A 284 -17.25 -7.53 5.74
C ASP A 284 -17.52 -8.71 4.79
N ARG A 285 -17.02 -8.63 3.55
CA ARG A 285 -17.30 -9.61 2.48
C ARG A 285 -16.49 -10.90 2.59
N VAL A 286 -15.29 -10.86 3.17
CA VAL A 286 -14.36 -12.00 3.17
C VAL A 286 -14.97 -13.27 3.77
N VAL A 287 -15.76 -13.14 4.84
CA VAL A 287 -16.41 -14.26 5.51
C VAL A 287 -17.41 -14.97 4.57
N GLU A 288 -18.19 -14.20 3.81
CA GLU A 288 -19.14 -14.77 2.86
C GLU A 288 -18.49 -15.46 1.68
N VAL A 289 -17.37 -14.88 1.15
CA VAL A 289 -16.60 -15.48 0.07
C VAL A 289 -16.10 -16.87 0.48
N TYR A 290 -15.52 -16.97 1.67
CA TYR A 290 -14.99 -18.24 2.17
C TYR A 290 -16.07 -19.25 2.51
N LYS A 291 -17.21 -18.83 3.09
CA LYS A 291 -18.38 -19.71 3.31
C LYS A 291 -18.90 -20.30 2.00
N LYS A 292 -19.00 -19.48 0.94
CA LYS A 292 -19.41 -19.94 -0.40
C LYS A 292 -18.44 -20.96 -0.99
N ALA A 293 -17.14 -20.83 -0.68
CA ALA A 293 -16.11 -21.79 -1.06
C ALA A 293 -16.07 -23.05 -0.16
N GLY A 294 -16.98 -23.17 0.82
CA GLY A 294 -17.08 -24.32 1.72
C GLY A 294 -16.11 -24.29 2.89
N ALA A 295 -15.49 -23.16 3.19
CA ALA A 295 -14.60 -23.01 4.33
C ALA A 295 -15.39 -22.76 5.64
N GLN A 296 -14.85 -23.23 6.76
CA GLN A 296 -15.32 -22.86 8.10
C GLN A 296 -14.74 -21.49 8.48
N THR A 297 -15.54 -20.65 9.10
CA THR A 297 -15.17 -19.28 9.46
C THR A 297 -15.24 -19.06 10.96
N TYR A 298 -14.26 -18.34 11.49
CA TYR A 298 -14.09 -18.06 12.91
C TYR A 298 -13.90 -16.56 13.11
N ALA A 299 -14.61 -16.01 14.08
CA ALA A 299 -14.41 -14.63 14.53
C ALA A 299 -13.48 -14.59 15.74
N LEU A 300 -12.73 -13.51 15.90
CA LEU A 300 -11.89 -13.27 17.07
C LEU A 300 -12.72 -12.58 18.15
N ASP A 301 -12.64 -13.08 19.39
CA ASP A 301 -13.15 -12.40 20.57
C ASP A 301 -12.04 -11.58 21.26
N ASP A 302 -12.42 -10.73 22.21
CA ASP A 302 -11.49 -9.86 22.91
C ASP A 302 -10.49 -10.64 23.77
N ALA A 303 -10.89 -11.76 24.33
CA ALA A 303 -10.01 -12.62 25.14
C ALA A 303 -8.91 -13.25 24.28
N THR A 304 -9.26 -13.67 23.07
CA THR A 304 -8.30 -14.23 22.10
C THR A 304 -7.35 -13.14 21.57
N LEU A 305 -7.88 -11.96 21.27
CA LEU A 305 -7.04 -10.82 20.86
C LEU A 305 -6.04 -10.42 21.94
N GLU A 306 -6.43 -10.40 23.22
CA GLU A 306 -5.50 -10.12 24.32
C GLU A 306 -4.41 -11.20 24.45
N LYS A 307 -4.68 -12.46 24.19
CA LYS A 307 -3.64 -13.50 24.15
C LYS A 307 -2.58 -13.21 23.09
N TRP A 308 -2.99 -12.85 21.87
CA TRP A 308 -2.09 -12.45 20.79
C TRP A 308 -1.30 -11.18 21.14
N LYS A 309 -1.97 -10.20 21.73
CA LYS A 309 -1.37 -8.93 22.15
C LYS A 309 -0.35 -9.11 23.27
N ALA A 310 -0.62 -10.01 24.22
CA ALA A 310 0.33 -10.34 25.29
C ALA A 310 1.65 -10.87 24.71
N ILE A 311 1.58 -11.80 23.75
CA ILE A 311 2.78 -12.31 23.06
C ILE A 311 3.47 -11.18 22.30
N ALA A 312 2.71 -10.35 21.57
CA ALA A 312 3.27 -9.25 20.79
C ALA A 312 4.04 -8.26 21.67
N ARG A 313 3.50 -7.90 22.84
CA ARG A 313 4.17 -7.00 23.81
C ARG A 313 5.50 -7.56 24.31
N GLU A 314 5.53 -8.84 24.63
CA GLU A 314 6.71 -9.50 25.18
C GLU A 314 7.78 -9.81 24.12
N THR A 315 7.42 -9.86 22.85
CA THR A 315 8.32 -10.21 21.76
C THR A 315 8.54 -9.05 20.79
N ALA A 316 7.63 -8.87 19.83
CA ALA A 316 7.77 -7.95 18.71
C ALA A 316 7.89 -6.47 19.17
N TRP A 317 7.10 -6.02 20.14
CA TRP A 317 7.14 -4.62 20.58
C TRP A 317 8.44 -4.29 21.30
N LYS A 318 8.92 -5.19 22.19
CA LYS A 318 10.21 -5.03 22.89
C LYS A 318 11.39 -5.05 21.92
N ASP A 319 11.41 -6.01 21.01
CA ASP A 319 12.47 -6.12 20.00
C ASP A 319 12.50 -4.88 19.08
N TYR A 320 11.33 -4.44 18.61
CA TYR A 320 11.22 -3.24 17.79
C TYR A 320 11.72 -1.98 18.52
N ALA A 321 11.30 -1.78 19.78
CA ALA A 321 11.76 -0.65 20.58
C ALA A 321 13.28 -0.67 20.81
N ALA A 322 13.88 -1.85 20.92
CA ALA A 322 15.31 -2.02 21.17
C ALA A 322 16.19 -1.81 19.93
N LYS A 323 15.63 -1.76 18.72
CA LYS A 323 16.42 -1.65 17.46
C LYS A 323 17.19 -0.34 17.36
N ASN A 324 16.54 0.77 17.60
CA ASN A 324 17.14 2.11 17.60
C ASN A 324 16.18 3.14 18.23
N ALA A 325 16.68 4.38 18.40
CA ALA A 325 15.89 5.46 19.00
C ALA A 325 14.63 5.84 18.23
N GLY A 326 14.65 5.74 16.88
CA GLY A 326 13.48 6.00 16.02
C GLY A 326 12.37 4.98 16.25
N CYS A 327 12.72 3.69 16.29
CA CYS A 327 11.78 2.62 16.62
C CYS A 327 11.20 2.77 18.02
N ALA A 328 12.03 3.08 19.04
CA ALA A 328 11.59 3.32 20.41
C ALA A 328 10.61 4.50 20.49
N LYS A 329 10.90 5.58 19.78
CA LYS A 329 10.04 6.77 19.71
C LYS A 329 8.71 6.45 19.04
N LEU A 330 8.74 5.79 17.86
CA LEU A 330 7.54 5.48 17.10
C LEU A 330 6.57 4.57 17.84
N ILE A 331 7.06 3.48 18.48
CA ILE A 331 6.16 2.58 19.19
C ILE A 331 5.51 3.25 20.40
N LYS A 332 6.25 4.11 21.13
CA LYS A 332 5.70 4.90 22.22
C LYS A 332 4.60 5.84 21.73
N LEU A 333 4.86 6.61 20.67
CA LEU A 333 3.86 7.52 20.07
C LEU A 333 2.64 6.77 19.55
N ALA A 334 2.81 5.54 19.05
CA ALA A 334 1.72 4.72 18.55
C ALA A 334 0.86 4.11 19.66
N GLN A 335 1.45 3.84 20.84
CA GLN A 335 0.71 3.38 22.01
C GLN A 335 -0.14 4.50 22.63
N ASP A 336 0.27 5.76 22.46
CA ASP A 336 -0.43 6.95 22.96
C ASP A 336 -1.46 7.47 21.94
N ALA A 337 -1.59 6.82 20.76
CA ALA A 337 -2.43 7.27 19.65
C ALA A 337 -3.82 6.56 19.64
#